data_c502e7ab6fee85031ad93d5901181b45
#
_entry.id   c502e7ab6fee85031ad93d5901181b45
#
_cell.length_a   1.000
_cell.length_b   1.000
_cell.length_c   1.000
_cell.angle_alpha   90.00
_cell.angle_beta   90.00
_cell.angle_gamma   90.00
#
_symmetry.space_group_name_H-M   'P 1'
#
loop_
_entity.id
_entity.type
_entity.pdbx_description
1 polymer ?
#
loop_
_entity_poly.entity_id
_entity_poly.type
_entity_poly.pdbx_seq_one_letter_code
_entity_poly.pdbx_strand_id
1 'polypeptide(L)'
;MMNRVAVLDVVGLTRGLIGEFTPRIAAFVEAGQVSSFKPAFPAVTCTAQSSYLTGLPEEQHGIVANGWYDREAAEVKFWKQSNHIVKGEKIWEKLRKVNPDFTCAKLFWWYNMYSSADWTITPRPAYPASGRKVFDVYSHPMEMKEEIKSELGDFPFTSFWGPKAGIGASQWIAGSAKWVERENQPTLSLVYLPHLDYCLQQYGPDLSDARVNVELGKIDALVGELLDFYAERDVEVMLLSEYGISAVDQPVHLNRLFREKGWITIKDELGLEMLDCGASKVFAVADHQVAHVYINDASLMEEVRELLENTSGVDEVRAPEGYSAERAGDMVVVSNPNAWFTYYYWLDDALAPDFARCVDIHRKVGYDPVELFLDPELKFPKLAIAKFLLKKKLGFRALLEVIPLDASLVKGSHGRDNVPVDEQPILVTQGSVKYDVISRPEEVADRIMQRVLGR
;
A
#
# COMPACT_ATOMS: atom_id res chain seq x y z
N MET A 1 -5.63 -0.34 -34.68
CA MET A 1 -4.62 0.34 -33.86
C MET A 1 -5.00 0.11 -32.40
N MET A 2 -4.03 0.00 -31.47
CA MET A 2 -4.34 -0.01 -30.04
C MET A 2 -4.67 1.40 -29.58
N ASN A 3 -5.60 1.51 -28.62
CA ASN A 3 -5.87 2.78 -27.95
C ASN A 3 -4.74 3.07 -26.95
N ARG A 4 -4.42 4.33 -26.76
CA ARG A 4 -3.55 4.77 -25.66
C ARG A 4 -4.41 4.96 -24.42
N VAL A 5 -3.97 4.35 -23.31
CA VAL A 5 -4.76 4.29 -22.06
C VAL A 5 -3.89 4.68 -20.86
N ALA A 6 -4.42 5.53 -19.99
CA ALA A 6 -3.85 5.84 -18.69
C ALA A 6 -4.78 5.30 -17.60
N VAL A 7 -4.25 4.46 -16.70
CA VAL A 7 -4.95 3.97 -15.52
C VAL A 7 -4.47 4.79 -14.32
N LEU A 8 -5.34 5.60 -13.75
CA LEU A 8 -5.09 6.38 -12.54
C LEU A 8 -5.62 5.59 -11.35
N ASP A 9 -4.71 5.01 -10.60
CA ASP A 9 -5.03 4.26 -9.38
C ASP A 9 -5.06 5.22 -8.20
N VAL A 10 -6.27 5.65 -7.83
CA VAL A 10 -6.54 6.58 -6.74
C VAL A 10 -6.88 5.76 -5.48
N VAL A 11 -5.84 5.43 -4.72
CA VAL A 11 -5.96 4.54 -3.56
C VAL A 11 -6.94 5.08 -2.53
N GLY A 12 -7.82 4.23 -2.03
CA GLY A 12 -8.83 4.61 -1.03
C GLY A 12 -10.08 5.30 -1.61
N LEU A 13 -10.14 5.56 -2.92
CA LEU A 13 -11.31 6.17 -3.54
C LEU A 13 -12.46 5.16 -3.65
N THR A 14 -13.62 5.52 -3.13
CA THR A 14 -14.84 4.69 -3.17
C THR A 14 -16.04 5.52 -3.59
N ARG A 15 -17.17 4.86 -3.87
CA ARG A 15 -18.41 5.58 -4.19
C ARG A 15 -18.86 6.52 -3.07
N GLY A 16 -18.66 6.13 -1.81
CA GLY A 16 -19.03 6.93 -0.64
C GLY A 16 -18.29 8.26 -0.53
N LEU A 17 -17.12 8.39 -1.19
CA LEU A 17 -16.28 9.59 -1.16
C LEU A 17 -16.47 10.51 -2.38
N ILE A 18 -17.26 10.07 -3.39
CA ILE A 18 -17.48 10.83 -4.63
C ILE A 18 -18.70 11.72 -4.48
N GLY A 19 -18.52 13.03 -4.68
CA GLY A 19 -19.62 13.99 -4.57
C GLY A 19 -19.16 15.44 -4.47
N GLU A 20 -19.71 16.17 -3.50
CA GLU A 20 -19.49 17.61 -3.33
C GLU A 20 -18.02 18.02 -3.24
N PHE A 21 -17.19 17.20 -2.55
CA PHE A 21 -15.77 17.50 -2.33
C PHE A 21 -14.86 16.97 -3.44
N THR A 22 -15.43 16.23 -4.40
CA THR A 22 -14.71 15.64 -5.54
C THR A 22 -15.41 15.93 -6.87
N PRO A 23 -15.70 17.20 -7.21
CA PRO A 23 -16.56 17.55 -8.36
C PRO A 23 -15.98 17.11 -9.72
N ARG A 24 -14.66 17.09 -9.90
CA ARG A 24 -14.03 16.66 -11.14
C ARG A 24 -14.12 15.15 -11.32
N ILE A 25 -13.86 14.40 -10.26
CA ILE A 25 -14.03 12.94 -10.21
C ILE A 25 -15.52 12.58 -10.38
N ALA A 26 -16.43 13.30 -9.70
CA ALA A 26 -17.88 13.06 -9.84
C ALA A 26 -18.35 13.24 -11.29
N ALA A 27 -17.95 14.32 -11.95
CA ALA A 27 -18.28 14.56 -13.36
C ALA A 27 -17.72 13.46 -14.28
N PHE A 28 -16.51 12.96 -14.02
CA PHE A 28 -15.91 11.86 -14.76
C PHE A 28 -16.70 10.55 -14.55
N VAL A 29 -17.12 10.28 -13.33
CA VAL A 29 -17.92 9.10 -12.96
C VAL A 29 -19.32 9.14 -13.61
N GLU A 30 -19.99 10.30 -13.60
CA GLU A 30 -21.29 10.48 -14.22
C GLU A 30 -21.27 10.30 -15.74
N ALA A 31 -20.18 10.71 -16.40
CA ALA A 31 -20.00 10.54 -17.84
C ALA A 31 -19.53 9.13 -18.25
N GLY A 32 -19.15 8.30 -17.28
CA GLY A 32 -18.54 6.99 -17.50
C GLY A 32 -19.44 5.81 -17.15
N GLN A 33 -18.85 4.64 -17.27
CA GLN A 33 -19.40 3.38 -16.75
C GLN A 33 -18.63 2.99 -15.47
N VAL A 34 -19.32 2.78 -14.38
CA VAL A 34 -18.75 2.49 -13.05
C VAL A 34 -19.05 1.07 -12.66
N SER A 35 -18.01 0.34 -12.26
CA SER A 35 -18.10 -0.92 -11.53
C SER A 35 -17.64 -0.70 -10.09
N SER A 36 -18.43 -1.08 -9.09
CA SER A 36 -17.93 -1.40 -7.75
C SER A 36 -17.76 -2.91 -7.70
N PHE A 37 -16.68 -3.38 -7.13
CA PHE A 37 -16.36 -4.81 -7.15
C PHE A 37 -15.74 -5.24 -5.81
N LYS A 38 -15.84 -6.54 -5.52
CA LYS A 38 -15.25 -7.13 -4.32
C LYS A 38 -13.74 -6.86 -4.31
N PRO A 39 -13.16 -6.31 -3.24
CA PRO A 39 -11.72 -6.08 -3.19
C PRO A 39 -10.93 -7.39 -3.25
N ALA A 40 -9.66 -7.31 -3.62
CA ALA A 40 -8.72 -8.42 -3.43
C ALA A 40 -8.67 -8.82 -1.95
N PHE A 41 -8.28 -10.05 -1.66
CA PHE A 41 -8.09 -10.44 -0.27
C PHE A 41 -6.66 -10.93 -0.01
N PRO A 42 -6.00 -10.35 1.00
CA PRO A 42 -6.43 -9.16 1.76
C PRO A 42 -6.50 -7.91 0.88
N ALA A 43 -7.39 -6.98 1.26
CA ALA A 43 -7.59 -5.72 0.56
C ALA A 43 -6.48 -4.73 0.88
N VAL A 44 -5.28 -5.02 0.36
CA VAL A 44 -4.04 -4.23 0.54
C VAL A 44 -3.35 -4.03 -0.80
N THR A 45 -2.56 -2.96 -0.91
CA THR A 45 -1.95 -2.48 -2.15
C THR A 45 -1.24 -3.57 -2.95
N CYS A 46 -0.33 -4.32 -2.33
CA CYS A 46 0.49 -5.30 -3.07
C CYS A 46 -0.35 -6.45 -3.64
N THR A 47 -1.34 -6.93 -2.90
CA THR A 47 -2.25 -7.99 -3.35
C THR A 47 -3.18 -7.49 -4.45
N ALA A 48 -3.82 -6.33 -4.25
CA ALA A 48 -4.74 -5.74 -5.22
C ALA A 48 -4.04 -5.46 -6.57
N GLN A 49 -2.91 -4.76 -6.54
CA GLN A 49 -2.15 -4.45 -7.75
C GLN A 49 -1.64 -5.70 -8.48
N SER A 50 -1.26 -6.75 -7.73
CA SER A 50 -0.84 -8.01 -8.34
C SER A 50 -1.99 -8.70 -9.07
N SER A 51 -3.20 -8.72 -8.49
CA SER A 51 -4.40 -9.24 -9.15
C SER A 51 -4.75 -8.43 -10.40
N TYR A 52 -4.71 -7.09 -10.32
CA TYR A 52 -5.01 -6.20 -11.44
C TYR A 52 -4.03 -6.34 -12.62
N LEU A 53 -2.77 -6.62 -12.34
CA LEU A 53 -1.73 -6.68 -13.37
C LEU A 53 -1.52 -8.08 -13.95
N THR A 54 -1.99 -9.13 -13.27
CA THR A 54 -1.86 -10.51 -13.76
C THR A 54 -3.19 -11.10 -14.24
N GLY A 55 -4.33 -10.62 -13.70
CA GLY A 55 -5.63 -11.26 -13.87
C GLY A 55 -5.72 -12.59 -13.11
N LEU A 56 -4.93 -12.77 -12.05
CA LEU A 56 -4.88 -13.98 -11.26
C LEU A 56 -5.30 -13.71 -9.81
N PRO A 57 -5.90 -14.69 -9.12
CA PRO A 57 -6.13 -14.61 -7.69
C PRO A 57 -4.82 -14.73 -6.90
N GLU A 58 -4.87 -14.37 -5.63
CA GLU A 58 -3.72 -14.37 -4.73
C GLU A 58 -2.98 -15.71 -4.70
N GLU A 59 -3.69 -16.82 -4.63
CA GLU A 59 -3.15 -18.17 -4.66
C GLU A 59 -2.18 -18.42 -5.82
N GLN A 60 -2.45 -17.81 -6.98
CA GLN A 60 -1.69 -18.01 -8.21
C GLN A 60 -0.57 -16.97 -8.38
N HIS A 61 -0.83 -15.67 -8.10
CA HIS A 61 0.25 -14.68 -8.20
C HIS A 61 1.15 -14.66 -6.97
N GLY A 62 0.74 -15.22 -5.84
CA GLY A 62 1.53 -15.49 -4.66
C GLY A 62 1.81 -14.30 -3.76
N ILE A 63 1.08 -13.18 -3.90
CA ILE A 63 1.24 -11.98 -3.07
C ILE A 63 0.14 -11.96 -2.01
N VAL A 64 0.46 -12.48 -0.85
CA VAL A 64 -0.48 -12.74 0.24
C VAL A 64 -0.81 -11.50 1.08
N ALA A 65 0.03 -10.45 1.01
CA ALA A 65 -0.11 -9.17 1.74
C ALA A 65 0.95 -8.17 1.25
N ASN A 66 1.08 -7.00 1.89
CA ASN A 66 2.20 -6.06 1.67
C ASN A 66 3.53 -6.64 2.17
N GLY A 67 3.48 -7.64 3.05
CA GLY A 67 4.63 -8.39 3.54
C GLY A 67 4.20 -9.74 4.13
N TRP A 68 5.16 -10.63 4.29
CA TRP A 68 4.96 -11.97 4.83
C TRP A 68 6.24 -12.51 5.47
N TYR A 69 6.10 -13.58 6.24
CA TYR A 69 7.23 -14.33 6.77
C TYR A 69 7.81 -15.25 5.71
N ASP A 70 9.07 -15.06 5.39
CA ASP A 70 9.86 -15.98 4.58
C ASP A 70 10.36 -17.10 5.48
N ARG A 71 9.75 -18.29 5.35
CA ARG A 71 10.03 -19.44 6.22
C ARG A 71 11.47 -19.98 6.04
N GLU A 72 12.03 -19.85 4.82
CA GLU A 72 13.39 -20.32 4.52
C GLU A 72 14.44 -19.39 5.14
N ALA A 73 14.23 -18.06 5.01
CA ALA A 73 15.15 -17.09 5.59
C ALA A 73 14.86 -16.80 7.09
N ALA A 74 13.74 -17.28 7.63
CA ALA A 74 13.24 -16.97 8.96
C ALA A 74 13.09 -15.44 9.22
N GLU A 75 12.67 -14.69 8.21
CA GLU A 75 12.54 -13.23 8.24
C GLU A 75 11.19 -12.77 7.76
N VAL A 76 10.64 -11.74 8.41
CA VAL A 76 9.48 -10.99 7.89
C VAL A 76 9.97 -9.97 6.86
N LYS A 77 9.32 -9.96 5.69
CA LYS A 77 9.72 -9.12 4.53
C LYS A 77 8.54 -8.28 4.07
N PHE A 78 8.57 -6.97 4.39
CA PHE A 78 7.60 -5.99 3.88
C PHE A 78 8.18 -5.18 2.71
N TRP A 79 7.31 -4.69 1.81
CA TRP A 79 7.57 -3.68 0.80
C TRP A 79 8.72 -4.04 -0.15
N LYS A 80 8.82 -5.31 -0.54
CA LYS A 80 9.80 -5.75 -1.54
C LYS A 80 9.41 -5.22 -2.93
N GLN A 81 10.41 -4.85 -3.73
CA GLN A 81 10.22 -4.15 -5.00
C GLN A 81 10.42 -5.03 -6.24
N SER A 82 10.96 -6.25 -6.10
CA SER A 82 11.26 -7.11 -7.24
C SER A 82 10.00 -7.64 -7.92
N ASN A 83 9.86 -7.39 -9.22
CA ASN A 83 8.75 -7.94 -10.02
C ASN A 83 8.80 -9.48 -10.14
N HIS A 84 9.98 -10.08 -9.94
CA HIS A 84 10.16 -11.54 -10.03
C HIS A 84 9.40 -12.30 -8.94
N ILE A 85 9.02 -11.66 -7.84
CA ILE A 85 8.28 -12.33 -6.77
C ILE A 85 6.77 -12.44 -7.04
N VAL A 86 6.26 -11.70 -8.03
CA VAL A 86 4.87 -11.80 -8.50
C VAL A 86 4.81 -12.87 -9.58
N LYS A 87 4.17 -13.99 -9.30
CA LYS A 87 3.97 -15.09 -10.27
C LYS A 87 2.95 -14.70 -11.34
N GLY A 88 2.99 -15.37 -12.48
CA GLY A 88 2.08 -15.13 -13.60
C GLY A 88 2.54 -14.04 -14.56
N GLU A 89 1.99 -14.12 -15.76
CA GLU A 89 2.26 -13.19 -16.86
C GLU A 89 1.49 -11.88 -16.65
N LYS A 90 2.16 -10.73 -16.83
CA LYS A 90 1.58 -9.40 -16.61
C LYS A 90 0.86 -8.93 -17.88
N ILE A 91 -0.10 -8.02 -17.70
CA ILE A 91 -0.92 -7.48 -18.83
C ILE A 91 -0.07 -6.90 -19.95
N TRP A 92 1.04 -6.22 -19.67
CA TRP A 92 1.92 -5.68 -20.69
C TRP A 92 2.66 -6.77 -21.48
N GLU A 93 2.98 -7.89 -20.86
CA GLU A 93 3.58 -9.04 -21.51
C GLU A 93 2.57 -9.73 -22.44
N LYS A 94 1.31 -9.87 -21.97
CA LYS A 94 0.19 -10.40 -22.79
C LYS A 94 -0.09 -9.50 -23.98
N LEU A 95 -0.13 -8.17 -23.80
CA LEU A 95 -0.38 -7.20 -24.86
C LEU A 95 0.74 -7.14 -25.90
N ARG A 96 2.01 -7.30 -25.53
CA ARG A 96 3.13 -7.40 -26.48
C ARG A 96 3.07 -8.63 -27.35
N LYS A 97 2.48 -9.74 -26.90
CA LYS A 97 2.24 -10.92 -27.74
C LYS A 97 1.20 -10.64 -28.83
N VAL A 98 0.26 -9.73 -28.56
CA VAL A 98 -0.76 -9.30 -29.54
C VAL A 98 -0.19 -8.26 -30.51
N ASN A 99 0.60 -7.32 -30.01
CA ASN A 99 1.28 -6.30 -30.81
C ASN A 99 2.68 -6.04 -30.24
N PRO A 100 3.76 -6.40 -30.96
CA PRO A 100 5.14 -6.17 -30.51
C PRO A 100 5.52 -4.70 -30.30
N ASP A 101 4.80 -3.75 -30.92
CA ASP A 101 5.03 -2.31 -30.78
C ASP A 101 4.34 -1.72 -29.53
N PHE A 102 3.64 -2.56 -28.75
CA PHE A 102 3.02 -2.12 -27.49
C PHE A 102 4.07 -1.71 -26.47
N THR A 103 3.81 -0.58 -25.79
CA THR A 103 4.68 -0.05 -24.73
C THR A 103 3.92 0.24 -23.45
N CYS A 104 4.60 0.12 -22.31
CA CYS A 104 4.02 0.31 -20.98
C CYS A 104 4.89 1.16 -20.06
N ALA A 105 4.30 2.18 -19.45
CA ALA A 105 4.88 2.91 -18.34
C ALA A 105 4.24 2.46 -17.02
N LYS A 106 5.06 2.14 -16.01
CA LYS A 106 4.62 1.69 -14.68
C LYS A 106 5.19 2.62 -13.62
N LEU A 107 4.36 3.55 -13.12
CA LEU A 107 4.78 4.68 -12.31
C LEU A 107 4.28 4.50 -10.87
N PHE A 108 5.20 4.18 -9.98
CA PHE A 108 4.98 3.92 -8.54
C PHE A 108 4.11 2.71 -8.17
N TRP A 109 3.60 1.95 -9.10
CA TRP A 109 2.99 0.66 -8.80
C TRP A 109 4.03 -0.28 -8.17
N TRP A 110 3.64 -1.07 -7.18
CA TRP A 110 4.53 -1.96 -6.45
C TRP A 110 5.12 -3.08 -7.34
N TYR A 111 6.19 -3.70 -6.84
CA TYR A 111 6.98 -4.68 -7.61
C TYR A 111 7.46 -4.12 -8.95
N ASN A 112 8.07 -2.95 -8.87
CA ASN A 112 8.46 -2.17 -10.04
C ASN A 112 9.89 -2.45 -10.51
N MET A 113 10.79 -2.83 -9.59
CA MET A 113 12.18 -3.16 -9.97
C MET A 113 12.21 -4.46 -10.77
N TYR A 114 13.04 -4.47 -11.81
CA TYR A 114 13.20 -5.61 -12.72
C TYR A 114 11.92 -6.00 -13.48
N SER A 115 10.99 -5.08 -13.60
CA SER A 115 9.80 -5.22 -14.42
C SER A 115 10.19 -5.23 -15.91
N SER A 116 9.44 -5.97 -16.71
CA SER A 116 9.55 -5.95 -18.18
C SER A 116 8.76 -4.81 -18.84
N ALA A 117 8.20 -3.87 -18.07
CA ALA A 117 7.63 -2.63 -18.60
C ALA A 117 8.75 -1.71 -19.12
N ASP A 118 8.43 -0.85 -20.12
CA ASP A 118 9.43 -0.04 -20.83
C ASP A 118 9.97 1.11 -19.98
N TRP A 119 9.09 1.78 -19.23
CA TRP A 119 9.43 2.87 -18.34
C TRP A 119 8.90 2.61 -16.94
N THR A 120 9.80 2.58 -15.97
CA THR A 120 9.41 2.32 -14.58
C THR A 120 10.08 3.30 -13.64
N ILE A 121 9.35 3.75 -12.61
CA ILE A 121 9.90 4.58 -11.53
C ILE A 121 9.23 4.21 -10.20
N THR A 122 10.03 4.12 -9.12
CA THR A 122 9.56 3.71 -7.79
C THR A 122 10.44 4.27 -6.69
N PRO A 123 9.94 4.50 -5.45
CA PRO A 123 10.79 4.94 -4.36
C PRO A 123 11.84 3.87 -4.03
N ARG A 124 13.09 4.28 -3.97
CA ARG A 124 14.21 3.39 -3.63
C ARG A 124 15.32 4.15 -2.92
N PRO A 125 15.26 4.29 -1.59
CA PRO A 125 16.36 4.88 -0.84
C PRO A 125 17.67 4.10 -1.02
N ALA A 126 18.78 4.83 -1.11
CA ALA A 126 20.11 4.24 -1.09
C ALA A 126 20.66 4.14 0.34
N TYR A 127 21.37 3.05 0.62
CA TYR A 127 21.94 2.75 1.93
C TYR A 127 23.49 2.58 1.79
N PRO A 128 24.25 3.69 1.68
CA PRO A 128 25.70 3.61 1.58
C PRO A 128 26.34 3.04 2.85
N ALA A 129 27.54 2.50 2.73
CA ALA A 129 28.30 1.87 3.82
C ALA A 129 28.50 2.79 5.05
N SER A 130 28.41 4.11 4.89
CA SER A 130 28.43 5.08 5.98
C SER A 130 27.22 4.97 6.94
N GLY A 131 26.22 4.13 6.62
CA GLY A 131 24.98 3.95 7.39
C GLY A 131 23.96 5.08 7.21
N ARG A 132 24.17 5.98 6.24
CA ARG A 132 23.18 7.01 5.89
C ARG A 132 22.04 6.37 5.11
N LYS A 133 20.83 6.88 5.28
CA LYS A 133 19.70 6.66 4.36
C LYS A 133 19.61 7.88 3.46
N VAL A 134 19.80 7.70 2.15
CA VAL A 134 19.70 8.76 1.15
C VAL A 134 18.41 8.52 0.36
N PHE A 135 17.52 9.48 0.41
CA PHE A 135 16.26 9.39 -0.34
C PHE A 135 16.53 9.53 -1.83
N ASP A 136 16.07 8.55 -2.60
CA ASP A 136 16.19 8.52 -4.06
C ASP A 136 15.09 7.62 -4.65
N VAL A 137 14.94 7.65 -5.96
CA VAL A 137 14.06 6.78 -6.72
C VAL A 137 14.88 5.84 -7.62
N TYR A 138 14.32 4.67 -7.90
CA TYR A 138 14.79 3.78 -8.96
C TYR A 138 14.02 4.09 -10.23
N SER A 139 14.66 4.05 -11.38
CA SER A 139 13.99 4.07 -12.69
C SER A 139 14.59 3.06 -13.66
N HIS A 140 13.81 2.67 -14.63
CA HIS A 140 14.26 2.02 -15.85
C HIS A 140 13.58 2.71 -17.03
N PRO A 141 14.34 3.24 -18.01
CA PRO A 141 15.80 3.36 -18.06
C PRO A 141 16.37 4.16 -16.87
N MET A 142 17.65 3.92 -16.54
CA MET A 142 18.26 4.46 -15.32
C MET A 142 18.40 5.99 -15.36
N GLU A 143 18.68 6.55 -16.51
CA GLU A 143 18.83 7.99 -16.77
C GLU A 143 17.52 8.77 -16.60
N MET A 144 16.38 8.15 -16.83
CA MET A 144 15.05 8.77 -16.75
C MET A 144 14.81 9.48 -15.40
N LYS A 145 15.28 8.92 -14.29
CA LYS A 145 15.11 9.54 -12.98
C LYS A 145 15.79 10.91 -12.86
N GLU A 146 16.98 11.06 -13.46
CA GLU A 146 17.71 12.33 -13.38
C GLU A 146 17.06 13.40 -14.26
N GLU A 147 16.50 13.02 -15.40
CA GLU A 147 15.75 13.92 -16.27
C GLU A 147 14.46 14.39 -15.60
N ILE A 148 13.68 13.48 -15.01
CA ILE A 148 12.49 13.82 -14.24
C ILE A 148 12.84 14.72 -13.05
N LYS A 149 13.90 14.40 -12.30
CA LYS A 149 14.35 15.22 -11.16
C LYS A 149 14.83 16.61 -11.58
N SER A 150 15.40 16.75 -12.77
CA SER A 150 15.81 18.06 -13.30
C SER A 150 14.61 18.99 -13.53
N GLU A 151 13.44 18.46 -13.85
CA GLU A 151 12.19 19.23 -14.06
C GLU A 151 11.38 19.40 -12.75
N LEU A 152 11.22 18.31 -11.98
CA LEU A 152 10.32 18.27 -10.83
C LEU A 152 11.01 18.45 -9.47
N GLY A 153 12.34 18.43 -9.43
CA GLY A 153 13.09 18.31 -8.19
C GLY A 153 13.10 16.88 -7.64
N ASP A 154 13.74 16.69 -6.49
CA ASP A 154 13.80 15.40 -5.83
C ASP A 154 12.42 14.93 -5.37
N PHE A 155 12.21 13.59 -5.38
CA PHE A 155 10.97 12.98 -4.89
C PHE A 155 10.77 13.30 -3.39
N PRO A 156 9.61 13.84 -2.99
CA PRO A 156 9.37 14.28 -1.63
C PRO A 156 9.02 13.10 -0.69
N PHE A 157 10.01 12.30 -0.32
CA PHE A 157 9.83 11.10 0.52
C PHE A 157 9.04 11.34 1.80
N THR A 158 9.19 12.50 2.43
CA THR A 158 8.45 12.83 3.65
C THR A 158 6.96 13.06 3.41
N SER A 159 6.57 13.33 2.14
CA SER A 159 5.17 13.41 1.72
C SER A 159 4.63 12.07 1.24
N PHE A 160 5.51 11.06 1.05
CA PHE A 160 5.10 9.72 0.62
C PHE A 160 4.75 8.83 1.80
N TRP A 161 5.49 8.91 2.91
CA TRP A 161 5.19 8.17 4.14
C TRP A 161 5.74 8.86 5.38
N GLY A 162 4.99 8.78 6.48
CA GLY A 162 5.33 9.35 7.77
C GLY A 162 4.43 10.53 8.17
N PRO A 163 4.75 11.26 9.24
CA PRO A 163 3.88 12.30 9.80
C PRO A 163 3.62 13.52 8.89
N LYS A 164 4.31 13.60 7.77
CA LYS A 164 4.12 14.64 6.73
C LYS A 164 3.58 14.06 5.43
N ALA A 165 3.11 12.81 5.44
CA ALA A 165 2.48 12.20 4.27
C ALA A 165 1.31 13.07 3.78
N GLY A 166 1.18 13.22 2.46
CA GLY A 166 0.16 14.08 1.88
C GLY A 166 0.30 14.22 0.37
N ILE A 167 -0.42 15.19 -0.19
CA ILE A 167 -0.60 15.36 -1.65
C ILE A 167 0.71 15.53 -2.44
N GLY A 168 1.76 16.06 -1.82
CA GLY A 168 3.03 16.34 -2.52
C GLY A 168 3.65 15.12 -3.21
N ALA A 169 3.52 13.92 -2.63
CA ALA A 169 3.97 12.70 -3.27
C ALA A 169 3.15 12.38 -4.54
N SER A 170 1.82 12.44 -4.45
CA SER A 170 0.93 12.21 -5.61
C SER A 170 1.11 13.28 -6.69
N GLN A 171 1.39 14.54 -6.32
CA GLN A 171 1.72 15.59 -7.28
C GLN A 171 3.02 15.30 -8.05
N TRP A 172 4.06 14.83 -7.37
CA TRP A 172 5.31 14.46 -8.01
C TRP A 172 5.12 13.24 -8.94
N ILE A 173 4.34 12.24 -8.50
CA ILE A 173 4.01 11.06 -9.32
C ILE A 173 3.21 11.49 -10.56
N ALA A 174 2.21 12.35 -10.42
CA ALA A 174 1.46 12.91 -11.54
C ALA A 174 2.36 13.71 -12.50
N GLY A 175 3.30 14.50 -11.96
CA GLY A 175 4.32 15.20 -12.75
C GLY A 175 5.19 14.22 -13.54
N SER A 176 5.65 13.14 -12.93
CA SER A 176 6.44 12.09 -13.61
C SER A 176 5.63 11.40 -14.71
N ALA A 177 4.32 11.18 -14.49
CA ALA A 177 3.43 10.62 -15.49
C ALA A 177 3.28 11.56 -16.70
N LYS A 178 3.13 12.86 -16.46
CA LYS A 178 3.08 13.87 -17.53
C LYS A 178 4.42 13.95 -18.30
N TRP A 179 5.53 13.84 -17.60
CA TRP A 179 6.86 13.81 -18.21
C TRP A 179 7.01 12.58 -19.13
N VAL A 180 6.71 11.38 -18.63
CA VAL A 180 6.78 10.13 -19.41
C VAL A 180 5.86 10.20 -20.63
N GLU A 181 4.66 10.77 -20.46
CA GLU A 181 3.71 10.92 -21.56
C GLU A 181 4.24 11.87 -22.66
N ARG A 182 4.85 12.98 -22.30
CA ARG A 182 5.42 13.93 -23.27
C ARG A 182 6.59 13.34 -24.05
N GLU A 183 7.49 12.64 -23.36
CA GLU A 183 8.75 12.16 -23.93
C GLU A 183 8.61 10.81 -24.65
N ASN A 184 7.72 9.94 -24.17
CA ASN A 184 7.68 8.53 -24.60
C ASN A 184 6.36 8.07 -25.21
N GLN A 185 5.25 8.73 -24.92
CA GLN A 185 3.90 8.40 -25.43
C GLN A 185 3.53 6.91 -25.30
N PRO A 186 3.59 6.32 -24.10
CA PRO A 186 3.31 4.90 -23.92
C PRO A 186 1.91 4.51 -24.37
N THR A 187 1.72 3.26 -24.81
CA THR A 187 0.40 2.70 -25.12
C THR A 187 -0.42 2.54 -23.84
N LEU A 188 0.21 2.13 -22.73
CA LEU A 188 -0.41 1.99 -21.42
C LEU A 188 0.42 2.71 -20.37
N SER A 189 -0.21 3.62 -19.63
CA SER A 189 0.36 4.28 -18.45
C SER A 189 -0.36 3.82 -17.19
N LEU A 190 0.38 3.28 -16.23
CA LEU A 190 -0.10 2.88 -14.91
C LEU A 190 0.41 3.90 -13.89
N VAL A 191 -0.49 4.70 -13.29
CA VAL A 191 -0.15 5.83 -12.40
C VAL A 191 -0.75 5.60 -11.02
N TYR A 192 0.08 5.54 -9.98
CA TYR A 192 -0.31 5.30 -8.58
C TYR A 192 -0.45 6.61 -7.82
N LEU A 193 -1.59 6.86 -7.19
CA LEU A 193 -1.92 8.09 -6.46
C LEU A 193 -2.37 7.77 -5.01
N PRO A 194 -1.44 7.63 -4.06
CA PRO A 194 -1.73 7.09 -2.72
C PRO A 194 -2.29 8.11 -1.72
N HIS A 195 -2.57 9.34 -2.10
CA HIS A 195 -2.85 10.44 -1.18
C HIS A 195 -3.97 10.17 -0.16
N LEU A 196 -5.11 9.60 -0.59
CA LEU A 196 -6.24 9.37 0.32
C LEU A 196 -5.96 8.28 1.35
N ASP A 197 -5.10 7.32 1.04
CA ASP A 197 -4.71 6.27 1.98
C ASP A 197 -4.17 6.88 3.29
N TYR A 198 -3.36 7.91 3.20
CA TYR A 198 -2.75 8.55 4.37
C TYR A 198 -3.77 9.29 5.24
N CYS A 199 -4.55 10.18 4.62
CA CYS A 199 -5.48 11.02 5.36
C CYS A 199 -6.66 10.23 5.93
N LEU A 200 -7.13 9.21 5.22
CA LEU A 200 -8.23 8.37 5.70
C LEU A 200 -7.80 7.44 6.83
N GLN A 201 -6.54 6.99 6.87
CA GLN A 201 -6.00 6.28 8.04
C GLN A 201 -5.84 7.21 9.26
N GLN A 202 -5.48 8.49 9.03
CA GLN A 202 -5.32 9.47 10.11
C GLN A 202 -6.65 9.97 10.69
N TYR A 203 -7.64 10.23 9.84
CA TYR A 203 -8.88 10.94 10.23
C TYR A 203 -10.14 10.07 10.16
N GLY A 204 -10.06 8.89 9.51
CA GLY A 204 -11.21 8.09 9.13
C GLY A 204 -11.88 8.62 7.85
N PRO A 205 -12.84 7.87 7.27
CA PRO A 205 -13.57 8.26 6.05
C PRO A 205 -14.80 9.14 6.31
N ASP A 206 -14.81 9.91 7.39
CA ASP A 206 -15.96 10.72 7.81
C ASP A 206 -16.03 12.04 7.03
N LEU A 207 -17.02 12.20 6.15
CA LEU A 207 -17.26 13.42 5.39
C LEU A 207 -17.75 14.61 6.24
N SER A 208 -18.11 14.41 7.50
CA SER A 208 -18.38 15.52 8.43
C SER A 208 -17.09 16.17 8.96
N ASP A 209 -15.94 15.50 8.82
CA ASP A 209 -14.63 16.06 9.17
C ASP A 209 -14.09 16.95 8.05
N ALA A 210 -13.99 18.25 8.32
CA ALA A 210 -13.48 19.22 7.36
C ALA A 210 -12.06 18.92 6.87
N ARG A 211 -11.24 18.18 7.64
CA ARG A 211 -9.89 17.77 7.23
C ARG A 211 -9.96 16.79 6.07
N VAL A 212 -10.86 15.80 6.16
CA VAL A 212 -11.12 14.83 5.07
C VAL A 212 -11.57 15.53 3.80
N ASN A 213 -12.49 16.49 3.93
CA ASN A 213 -13.01 17.25 2.79
C ASN A 213 -11.91 18.05 2.07
N VAL A 214 -10.98 18.64 2.82
CA VAL A 214 -9.82 19.34 2.26
C VAL A 214 -8.93 18.38 1.47
N GLU A 215 -8.67 17.18 1.99
CA GLU A 215 -7.81 16.20 1.32
C GLU A 215 -8.49 15.59 0.08
N LEU A 216 -9.80 15.38 0.12
CA LEU A 216 -10.61 15.00 -1.04
C LEU A 216 -10.53 16.06 -2.15
N GLY A 217 -10.66 17.34 -1.81
CA GLY A 217 -10.52 18.42 -2.79
C GLY A 217 -9.13 18.50 -3.42
N LYS A 218 -8.07 18.16 -2.67
CA LYS A 218 -6.70 18.13 -3.22
C LYS A 218 -6.50 17.02 -4.26
N ILE A 219 -6.99 15.81 -3.97
CA ILE A 219 -6.86 14.71 -4.93
C ILE A 219 -7.78 14.91 -6.13
N ASP A 220 -8.97 15.47 -5.93
CA ASP A 220 -9.89 15.82 -7.02
C ASP A 220 -9.26 16.80 -8.01
N ALA A 221 -8.63 17.86 -7.50
CA ALA A 221 -7.92 18.83 -8.33
C ALA A 221 -6.79 18.18 -9.13
N LEU A 222 -5.99 17.29 -8.49
CA LEU A 222 -4.89 16.60 -9.14
C LEU A 222 -5.37 15.62 -10.22
N VAL A 223 -6.41 14.84 -9.92
CA VAL A 223 -7.03 13.93 -10.89
C VAL A 223 -7.62 14.73 -12.05
N GLY A 224 -8.35 15.83 -11.76
CA GLY A 224 -8.88 16.73 -12.78
C GLY A 224 -7.81 17.27 -13.73
N GLU A 225 -6.66 17.65 -13.21
CA GLU A 225 -5.50 18.09 -14.01
C GLU A 225 -4.95 16.99 -14.91
N LEU A 226 -4.90 15.74 -14.42
CA LEU A 226 -4.49 14.58 -15.23
C LEU A 226 -5.52 14.24 -16.30
N LEU A 227 -6.82 14.32 -15.98
CA LEU A 227 -7.89 14.10 -16.96
C LEU A 227 -7.79 15.06 -18.13
N ASP A 228 -7.62 16.37 -17.86
CA ASP A 228 -7.45 17.40 -18.90
C ASP A 228 -6.18 17.14 -19.73
N PHE A 229 -5.06 16.87 -19.06
CA PHE A 229 -3.77 16.60 -19.69
C PHE A 229 -3.81 15.42 -20.67
N TYR A 230 -4.45 14.31 -20.29
CA TYR A 230 -4.56 13.12 -21.12
C TYR A 230 -5.60 13.31 -22.25
N ALA A 231 -6.70 14.02 -21.98
CA ALA A 231 -7.69 14.33 -23.01
C ALA A 231 -7.12 15.16 -24.17
N GLU A 232 -6.26 16.16 -23.89
CA GLU A 232 -5.55 16.95 -24.91
C GLU A 232 -4.61 16.11 -25.80
N ARG A 233 -4.32 14.87 -25.44
CA ARG A 233 -3.38 13.95 -26.11
C ARG A 233 -4.03 12.71 -26.70
N ASP A 234 -5.36 12.70 -26.73
CA ASP A 234 -6.14 11.54 -27.19
C ASP A 234 -5.77 10.25 -26.43
N VAL A 235 -5.52 10.35 -25.13
CA VAL A 235 -5.29 9.23 -24.23
C VAL A 235 -6.55 8.99 -23.40
N GLU A 236 -7.09 7.77 -23.49
CA GLU A 236 -8.24 7.37 -22.70
C GLU A 236 -7.85 7.18 -21.24
N VAL A 237 -8.65 7.69 -20.31
CA VAL A 237 -8.39 7.53 -18.88
C VAL A 237 -9.34 6.50 -18.28
N MET A 238 -8.79 5.64 -17.42
CA MET A 238 -9.53 4.79 -16.50
C MET A 238 -9.21 5.23 -15.06
N LEU A 239 -10.23 5.44 -14.22
CA LEU A 239 -10.03 5.58 -12.78
C LEU A 239 -10.20 4.23 -12.12
N LEU A 240 -9.28 3.91 -11.23
CA LEU A 240 -9.25 2.66 -10.48
C LEU A 240 -8.98 2.97 -9.01
N SER A 241 -9.45 2.12 -8.10
CA SER A 241 -8.99 2.09 -6.72
C SER A 241 -8.76 0.65 -6.26
N GLU A 242 -8.02 0.48 -5.17
CA GLU A 242 -7.60 -0.84 -4.67
C GLU A 242 -8.54 -1.38 -3.59
N TYR A 243 -9.01 -0.49 -2.73
CA TYR A 243 -9.87 -0.76 -1.57
C TYR A 243 -10.51 0.54 -1.08
N GLY A 244 -11.51 0.41 -0.21
CA GLY A 244 -11.98 1.48 0.65
C GLY A 244 -11.32 1.40 2.03
N ILE A 245 -11.38 2.50 2.76
CA ILE A 245 -10.90 2.58 4.15
C ILE A 245 -12.12 2.70 5.05
N SER A 246 -12.24 1.76 6.01
CA SER A 246 -13.31 1.73 7.01
C SER A 246 -12.87 2.48 8.27
N ALA A 247 -13.83 3.10 8.96
CA ALA A 247 -13.56 3.73 10.26
C ALA A 247 -13.19 2.70 11.32
N VAL A 248 -12.12 2.95 12.08
CA VAL A 248 -11.66 2.05 13.14
C VAL A 248 -11.38 2.80 14.44
N ASP A 249 -11.57 2.11 15.57
CA ASP A 249 -11.31 2.62 16.92
C ASP A 249 -10.73 1.58 17.88
N GLN A 250 -10.58 0.32 17.41
CA GLN A 250 -10.11 -0.80 18.23
C GLN A 250 -8.83 -1.42 17.66
N PRO A 251 -7.64 -1.02 18.14
CA PRO A 251 -6.40 -1.75 17.85
C PRO A 251 -6.35 -3.09 18.60
N VAL A 252 -5.95 -4.16 17.91
CA VAL A 252 -5.79 -5.51 18.47
C VAL A 252 -4.33 -5.92 18.40
N HIS A 253 -3.77 -6.37 19.52
CA HIS A 253 -2.34 -6.68 19.67
C HIS A 253 -2.10 -8.19 19.74
N LEU A 254 -2.27 -8.91 18.60
CA LEU A 254 -2.15 -10.37 18.56
C LEU A 254 -0.80 -10.87 19.11
N ASN A 255 0.29 -10.21 18.73
CA ASN A 255 1.62 -10.61 19.20
C ASN A 255 1.83 -10.38 20.71
N ARG A 256 1.17 -9.39 21.32
CA ARG A 256 1.18 -9.25 22.80
C ARG A 256 0.46 -10.41 23.47
N LEU A 257 -0.69 -10.85 22.92
CA LEU A 257 -1.40 -12.04 23.42
C LEU A 257 -0.53 -13.30 23.32
N PHE A 258 0.14 -13.49 22.18
CA PHE A 258 1.07 -14.62 22.01
C PHE A 258 2.29 -14.53 22.94
N ARG A 259 2.76 -13.32 23.22
CA ARG A 259 3.84 -13.07 24.18
C ARG A 259 3.44 -13.45 25.59
N GLU A 260 2.23 -13.07 26.04
CA GLU A 260 1.67 -13.43 27.36
C GLU A 260 1.50 -14.94 27.51
N LYS A 261 1.19 -15.66 26.44
CA LYS A 261 1.15 -17.13 26.40
C LYS A 261 2.54 -17.79 26.41
N GLY A 262 3.61 -17.02 26.29
CA GLY A 262 4.97 -17.55 26.21
C GLY A 262 5.30 -18.23 24.88
N TRP A 263 4.58 -17.89 23.81
CA TRP A 263 4.80 -18.43 22.47
C TRP A 263 5.77 -17.60 21.63
N ILE A 264 5.97 -16.33 21.97
CA ILE A 264 6.94 -15.44 21.30
C ILE A 264 8.30 -15.53 22.01
N THR A 265 9.34 -15.69 21.22
CA THR A 265 10.74 -15.59 21.64
C THR A 265 11.28 -14.21 21.28
N ILE A 266 12.00 -13.62 22.22
CA ILE A 266 12.63 -12.29 22.07
C ILE A 266 14.16 -12.46 22.07
N LYS A 267 14.83 -11.72 21.21
CA LYS A 267 16.26 -11.41 21.30
C LYS A 267 16.44 -10.09 22.03
N ASP A 268 17.33 -10.06 23.01
CA ASP A 268 17.79 -8.79 23.59
C ASP A 268 18.85 -8.17 22.65
N GLU A 269 18.56 -6.97 22.17
CA GLU A 269 19.52 -6.15 21.40
C GLU A 269 19.74 -4.81 22.11
N LEU A 270 20.85 -4.72 22.85
CA LEU A 270 21.23 -3.53 23.59
C LEU A 270 20.19 -3.09 24.66
N GLY A 271 19.52 -4.05 25.30
CA GLY A 271 18.50 -3.82 26.29
C GLY A 271 17.10 -3.55 25.73
N LEU A 272 16.89 -3.75 24.42
CA LEU A 272 15.60 -3.62 23.74
C LEU A 272 15.16 -4.98 23.17
N GLU A 273 13.84 -5.18 23.08
CA GLU A 273 13.25 -6.43 22.64
C GLU A 273 13.13 -6.49 21.12
N MET A 274 13.68 -7.55 20.50
CA MET A 274 13.54 -7.85 19.10
C MET A 274 12.81 -9.18 18.91
N LEU A 275 11.77 -9.23 18.08
CA LEU A 275 11.06 -10.48 17.79
C LEU A 275 11.98 -11.46 17.05
N ASP A 276 12.13 -12.67 17.58
CA ASP A 276 12.75 -13.79 16.90
C ASP A 276 11.67 -14.68 16.26
N CYS A 277 11.35 -14.41 14.99
CA CYS A 277 10.33 -15.16 14.27
C CYS A 277 10.68 -16.64 14.14
N GLY A 278 11.97 -16.97 13.91
CA GLY A 278 12.41 -18.35 13.71
C GLY A 278 12.38 -19.20 14.99
N ALA A 279 12.59 -18.59 16.16
CA ALA A 279 12.55 -19.27 17.44
C ALA A 279 11.19 -19.17 18.15
N SER A 280 10.29 -18.30 17.69
CA SER A 280 8.94 -18.18 18.24
C SER A 280 8.10 -19.41 17.84
N LYS A 281 7.29 -19.88 18.78
CA LYS A 281 6.33 -20.97 18.50
C LYS A 281 5.17 -20.50 17.64
N VAL A 282 4.67 -19.28 17.94
CA VAL A 282 3.56 -18.63 17.23
C VAL A 282 3.84 -17.13 17.18
N PHE A 283 3.57 -16.50 16.03
CA PHE A 283 3.57 -15.04 15.88
C PHE A 283 2.67 -14.62 14.72
N ALA A 284 2.24 -13.35 14.73
CA ALA A 284 1.44 -12.76 13.67
C ALA A 284 2.25 -11.75 12.86
N VAL A 285 2.05 -11.73 11.56
CA VAL A 285 2.45 -10.65 10.66
C VAL A 285 1.19 -9.88 10.30
N ALA A 286 1.00 -8.75 10.97
CA ALA A 286 -0.18 -7.90 10.84
C ALA A 286 -0.07 -6.99 9.63
N ASP A 287 -1.16 -6.87 8.89
CA ASP A 287 -1.30 -5.97 7.75
C ASP A 287 -2.71 -5.36 7.75
N HIS A 288 -2.87 -4.23 8.43
CA HIS A 288 -4.16 -3.53 8.58
C HIS A 288 -5.23 -4.38 9.30
N GLN A 289 -6.34 -4.70 8.64
CA GLN A 289 -7.45 -5.49 9.19
C GLN A 289 -7.29 -7.00 8.98
N VAL A 290 -6.14 -7.44 8.47
CA VAL A 290 -5.79 -8.85 8.28
C VAL A 290 -4.44 -9.15 8.90
N ALA A 291 -4.28 -10.35 9.45
CA ALA A 291 -3.00 -10.84 9.94
C ALA A 291 -2.78 -12.29 9.53
N HIS A 292 -1.58 -12.59 9.03
CA HIS A 292 -1.13 -13.95 8.84
C HIS A 292 -0.49 -14.47 10.13
N VAL A 293 -1.02 -15.55 10.70
CA VAL A 293 -0.48 -16.19 11.90
C VAL A 293 0.35 -17.41 11.50
N TYR A 294 1.61 -17.38 11.89
CA TYR A 294 2.58 -18.45 11.61
C TYR A 294 2.79 -19.29 12.87
N ILE A 295 2.69 -20.61 12.75
CA ILE A 295 2.72 -21.57 13.84
C ILE A 295 3.89 -22.53 13.61
N ASN A 296 5.05 -22.22 14.21
CA ASN A 296 6.24 -23.08 14.10
C ASN A 296 6.13 -24.34 14.98
N ASP A 297 5.31 -24.31 16.04
CA ASP A 297 4.99 -25.48 16.87
C ASP A 297 3.57 -25.95 16.55
N ALA A 298 3.46 -26.91 15.64
CA ALA A 298 2.17 -27.43 15.15
C ALA A 298 1.27 -28.00 16.28
N SER A 299 1.83 -28.35 17.44
CA SER A 299 1.03 -28.84 18.58
C SER A 299 0.12 -27.78 19.19
N LEU A 300 0.36 -26.49 18.87
CA LEU A 300 -0.42 -25.34 19.35
C LEU A 300 -1.59 -24.94 18.44
N MET A 301 -1.77 -25.59 17.28
CA MET A 301 -2.73 -25.19 16.26
C MET A 301 -4.13 -24.93 16.82
N GLU A 302 -4.68 -25.88 17.57
CA GLU A 302 -6.04 -25.77 18.14
C GLU A 302 -6.10 -24.72 19.24
N GLU A 303 -5.08 -24.63 20.12
CA GLU A 303 -5.05 -23.62 21.19
C GLU A 303 -4.95 -22.20 20.61
N VAL A 304 -4.17 -22.01 19.54
CA VAL A 304 -4.06 -20.74 18.83
C VAL A 304 -5.40 -20.36 18.19
N ARG A 305 -6.06 -21.30 17.53
CA ARG A 305 -7.38 -21.10 16.93
C ARG A 305 -8.39 -20.66 17.98
N GLU A 306 -8.51 -21.41 19.08
CA GLU A 306 -9.42 -21.09 20.17
C GLU A 306 -9.13 -19.71 20.80
N LEU A 307 -7.86 -19.38 20.98
CA LEU A 307 -7.46 -18.06 21.50
C LEU A 307 -7.93 -16.95 20.53
N LEU A 308 -7.68 -17.09 19.24
CA LEU A 308 -8.00 -16.08 18.22
C LEU A 308 -9.52 -15.90 18.09
N GLU A 309 -10.29 -16.98 18.02
CA GLU A 309 -11.76 -16.94 17.92
C GLU A 309 -12.42 -16.29 19.15
N ASN A 310 -11.77 -16.34 20.32
CA ASN A 310 -12.24 -15.70 21.55
C ASN A 310 -11.62 -14.32 21.80
N THR A 311 -10.80 -13.80 20.88
CA THR A 311 -10.15 -12.49 21.03
C THR A 311 -11.10 -11.39 20.56
N SER A 312 -11.37 -10.42 21.45
CA SER A 312 -12.15 -9.23 21.08
C SER A 312 -11.49 -8.47 19.93
N GLY A 313 -12.27 -8.12 18.91
CA GLY A 313 -11.78 -7.45 17.71
C GLY A 313 -11.40 -8.39 16.57
N VAL A 314 -11.46 -9.70 16.77
CA VAL A 314 -11.38 -10.73 15.72
C VAL A 314 -12.79 -11.09 15.27
N ASP A 315 -13.02 -11.08 13.96
CA ASP A 315 -14.28 -11.47 13.30
C ASP A 315 -14.21 -12.92 12.81
N GLU A 316 -13.10 -13.27 12.14
CA GLU A 316 -12.97 -14.56 11.47
C GLU A 316 -11.53 -15.09 11.54
N VAL A 317 -11.40 -16.38 11.72
CA VAL A 317 -10.13 -17.13 11.60
C VAL A 317 -10.26 -18.09 10.43
N ARG A 318 -9.64 -17.78 9.31
CA ARG A 318 -9.67 -18.57 8.07
C ARG A 318 -8.54 -19.58 8.06
N ALA A 319 -8.83 -20.76 7.53
CA ALA A 319 -7.78 -21.71 7.15
C ALA A 319 -7.00 -21.19 5.92
N PRO A 320 -5.76 -21.67 5.68
CA PRO A 320 -4.91 -21.17 4.60
C PRO A 320 -5.28 -21.69 3.20
N GLU A 321 -6.35 -22.47 3.06
CA GLU A 321 -6.82 -22.98 1.78
C GLU A 321 -7.25 -21.81 0.87
N GLY A 322 -6.78 -21.82 -0.38
CA GLY A 322 -7.01 -20.74 -1.34
C GLY A 322 -5.99 -19.59 -1.27
N TYR A 323 -4.93 -19.75 -0.45
CA TYR A 323 -3.80 -18.83 -0.41
C TYR A 323 -2.51 -19.52 -0.84
N SER A 324 -1.49 -18.72 -1.17
CA SER A 324 -0.16 -19.24 -1.47
C SER A 324 0.43 -19.97 -0.27
N ALA A 325 0.45 -21.30 -0.31
CA ALA A 325 0.96 -22.16 0.78
C ALA A 325 2.43 -21.85 1.16
N GLU A 326 3.18 -21.25 0.23
CA GLU A 326 4.60 -20.87 0.44
C GLU A 326 4.76 -19.66 1.37
N ARG A 327 3.78 -18.70 1.32
CA ARG A 327 3.91 -17.38 1.96
C ARG A 327 2.83 -17.09 2.99
N ALA A 328 1.66 -17.65 2.83
CA ALA A 328 0.57 -17.44 3.79
C ALA A 328 0.92 -17.98 5.18
N GLY A 329 0.27 -17.41 6.20
CA GLY A 329 0.28 -17.98 7.56
C GLY A 329 -0.47 -19.31 7.61
N ASP A 330 -0.29 -20.05 8.69
CA ASP A 330 -1.04 -21.27 8.96
C ASP A 330 -2.51 -20.96 9.30
N MET A 331 -2.79 -19.71 9.69
CA MET A 331 -4.12 -19.11 9.79
C MET A 331 -4.09 -17.70 9.25
N VAL A 332 -5.24 -17.25 8.71
CA VAL A 332 -5.47 -15.88 8.28
C VAL A 332 -6.57 -15.29 9.14
N VAL A 333 -6.25 -14.25 9.90
CA VAL A 333 -7.15 -13.64 10.87
C VAL A 333 -7.69 -12.34 10.29
N VAL A 334 -9.01 -12.17 10.33
CA VAL A 334 -9.71 -10.97 9.87
C VAL A 334 -10.29 -10.25 11.08
N SER A 335 -10.11 -8.94 11.16
CA SER A 335 -10.63 -8.15 12.28
C SER A 335 -12.13 -7.86 12.13
N ASN A 336 -12.77 -7.45 13.23
CA ASN A 336 -14.08 -6.77 13.15
C ASN A 336 -14.00 -5.52 12.27
N PRO A 337 -15.12 -5.02 11.71
CA PRO A 337 -15.13 -3.84 10.84
C PRO A 337 -14.48 -2.60 11.45
N ASN A 338 -14.64 -2.38 12.77
CA ASN A 338 -14.05 -1.25 13.51
C ASN A 338 -12.71 -1.55 14.19
N ALA A 339 -12.12 -2.74 13.94
CA ALA A 339 -10.85 -3.14 14.52
C ALA A 339 -9.75 -3.28 13.46
N TRP A 340 -8.50 -3.28 13.91
CA TRP A 340 -7.31 -3.51 13.08
C TRP A 340 -6.18 -4.11 13.91
N PHE A 341 -5.18 -4.74 13.27
CA PHE A 341 -4.10 -5.46 13.94
C PHE A 341 -2.81 -4.67 13.95
N THR A 342 -2.18 -4.56 15.14
CA THR A 342 -0.85 -4.00 15.29
C THR A 342 0.23 -5.08 15.19
N TYR A 343 1.48 -4.66 14.92
CA TYR A 343 2.63 -5.57 14.96
C TYR A 343 3.27 -5.67 16.37
N TYR A 344 2.77 -4.94 17.38
CA TYR A 344 3.39 -4.81 18.70
C TYR A 344 3.46 -6.13 19.43
N TYR A 345 4.68 -6.52 19.83
CA TYR A 345 4.97 -7.78 20.55
C TYR A 345 5.59 -7.56 21.95
N TRP A 346 6.12 -6.37 22.23
CA TRP A 346 6.64 -6.00 23.56
C TRP A 346 5.50 -5.69 24.53
N LEU A 347 5.72 -6.02 25.82
CA LEU A 347 4.73 -5.77 26.89
C LEU A 347 4.99 -4.46 27.64
N ASP A 348 6.24 -3.98 27.63
CA ASP A 348 6.65 -2.69 28.18
C ASP A 348 7.18 -1.79 27.08
N ASP A 349 6.57 -0.64 26.89
CA ASP A 349 6.95 0.33 25.85
C ASP A 349 8.37 0.92 26.04
N ALA A 350 8.94 0.79 27.26
CA ALA A 350 10.35 1.13 27.50
C ALA A 350 11.32 0.13 26.86
N LEU A 351 10.87 -1.09 26.58
CA LEU A 351 11.64 -2.16 25.94
C LEU A 351 11.33 -2.32 24.45
N ALA A 352 10.46 -1.46 23.90
CA ALA A 352 10.16 -1.47 22.48
C ALA A 352 11.44 -1.35 21.63
N PRO A 353 11.51 -2.00 20.44
CA PRO A 353 12.69 -1.93 19.59
C PRO A 353 13.00 -0.47 19.19
N ASP A 354 14.26 -0.18 18.90
CA ASP A 354 14.74 1.18 18.58
C ASP A 354 14.03 1.83 17.38
N PHE A 355 13.56 1.00 16.45
CA PHE A 355 12.84 1.45 15.26
C PHE A 355 11.34 1.72 15.53
N ALA A 356 10.77 1.28 16.64
CA ALA A 356 9.33 1.41 16.91
C ALA A 356 8.85 2.86 16.89
N ARG A 357 9.69 3.79 17.42
CA ARG A 357 9.39 5.23 17.44
C ARG A 357 9.92 6.00 16.22
N CYS A 358 10.32 5.27 15.17
CA CYS A 358 10.87 5.84 13.94
C CYS A 358 9.99 5.51 12.73
N VAL A 359 10.12 6.29 11.65
CA VAL A 359 9.61 5.91 10.33
C VAL A 359 10.60 4.91 9.71
N ASP A 360 10.30 3.62 9.84
CA ASP A 360 11.16 2.53 9.33
C ASP A 360 10.36 1.29 8.92
N ILE A 361 9.68 1.38 7.80
CA ILE A 361 8.76 0.36 7.25
C ILE A 361 9.43 -1.00 6.94
N HIS A 362 10.77 -1.06 6.85
CA HIS A 362 11.46 -2.29 6.48
C HIS A 362 11.96 -3.12 7.68
N ARG A 363 12.01 -2.53 8.88
CA ARG A 363 12.46 -3.19 10.10
C ARG A 363 11.29 -3.68 10.96
N LYS A 364 10.11 -3.10 10.78
CA LYS A 364 8.89 -3.50 11.49
C LYS A 364 8.39 -4.84 10.95
N VAL A 365 7.99 -5.72 11.86
CA VAL A 365 7.49 -7.07 11.55
C VAL A 365 6.00 -7.10 11.25
N GLY A 366 5.47 -5.99 10.73
CA GLY A 366 4.10 -5.78 10.33
C GLY A 366 3.90 -4.34 9.87
N TYR A 367 2.74 -4.06 9.32
CA TYR A 367 2.35 -2.71 8.92
C TYR A 367 2.07 -1.84 10.16
N ASP A 368 2.50 -0.60 10.13
CA ASP A 368 2.33 0.34 11.24
C ASP A 368 1.82 1.71 10.77
N PRO A 369 0.50 1.93 10.75
CA PRO A 369 -0.10 3.21 10.38
C PRO A 369 0.16 4.31 11.42
N VAL A 370 0.63 3.96 12.62
CA VAL A 370 1.02 4.93 13.65
C VAL A 370 2.20 5.79 13.18
N GLU A 371 2.99 5.33 12.21
CA GLU A 371 4.01 6.15 11.55
C GLU A 371 3.47 7.44 10.88
N LEU A 372 2.18 7.52 10.62
CA LEU A 372 1.55 8.73 10.07
C LEU A 372 1.38 9.85 11.12
N PHE A 373 1.65 9.58 12.41
CA PHE A 373 1.43 10.54 13.48
C PHE A 373 2.75 11.02 14.08
N LEU A 374 2.77 12.31 14.46
CA LEU A 374 3.76 12.81 15.40
C LEU A 374 3.29 12.49 16.81
N ASP A 375 4.22 12.04 17.64
CA ASP A 375 3.94 11.76 19.04
C ASP A 375 3.37 13.02 19.75
N PRO A 376 2.10 12.98 20.20
CA PRO A 376 1.45 14.12 20.85
C PRO A 376 2.09 14.47 22.20
N GLU A 377 2.85 13.57 22.82
CA GLU A 377 3.56 13.83 24.07
C GLU A 377 4.87 14.61 23.87
N LEU A 378 5.35 14.73 22.62
CA LEU A 378 6.54 15.52 22.32
C LEU A 378 6.27 17.01 22.52
N LYS A 379 6.74 17.58 23.63
CA LYS A 379 6.56 19.02 23.94
C LYS A 379 7.15 19.96 22.89
N PHE A 380 8.23 19.55 22.23
CA PHE A 380 8.95 20.37 21.23
C PHE A 380 9.38 19.55 20.01
N PRO A 381 8.45 19.04 19.18
CA PRO A 381 8.80 18.20 18.05
C PRO A 381 9.73 18.88 17.05
N LYS A 382 9.58 20.19 16.80
CA LYS A 382 10.48 20.96 15.94
C LYS A 382 11.92 20.99 16.45
N LEU A 383 12.11 21.05 17.78
CA LEU A 383 13.43 21.03 18.40
C LEU A 383 14.07 19.64 18.30
N ALA A 384 13.29 18.58 18.50
CA ALA A 384 13.76 17.19 18.32
C ALA A 384 14.24 16.96 16.88
N ILE A 385 13.45 17.40 15.90
CA ILE A 385 13.80 17.33 14.47
C ILE A 385 15.04 18.16 14.17
N ALA A 386 15.14 19.40 14.67
CA ALA A 386 16.30 20.26 14.47
C ALA A 386 17.58 19.66 15.08
N LYS A 387 17.49 19.08 16.28
CA LYS A 387 18.60 18.36 16.94
C LYS A 387 19.06 17.15 16.12
N PHE A 388 18.11 16.38 15.60
CA PHE A 388 18.38 15.25 14.71
C PHE A 388 19.12 15.70 13.44
N LEU A 389 18.61 16.74 12.77
CA LEU A 389 19.22 17.29 11.55
C LEU A 389 20.62 17.84 11.79
N LEU A 390 20.82 18.50 12.95
CA LEU A 390 22.15 18.99 13.35
C LEU A 390 23.13 17.84 13.59
N LYS A 391 22.72 16.80 14.34
CA LYS A 391 23.54 15.59 14.54
C LYS A 391 23.92 14.97 13.19
N LYS A 392 22.93 14.82 12.29
CA LYS A 392 23.15 14.26 10.94
C LYS A 392 24.13 15.11 10.13
N LYS A 393 24.00 16.45 10.19
CA LYS A 393 24.91 17.39 9.51
C LYS A 393 26.34 17.29 10.05
N LEU A 394 26.50 17.04 11.33
CA LEU A 394 27.81 16.84 11.99
C LEU A 394 28.38 15.41 11.79
N GLY A 395 27.70 14.54 11.02
CA GLY A 395 28.15 13.19 10.71
C GLY A 395 27.83 12.13 11.78
N PHE A 396 27.07 12.48 12.81
CA PHE A 396 26.61 11.50 13.81
C PHE A 396 25.44 10.68 13.31
N ARG A 397 25.41 9.39 13.65
CA ARG A 397 24.21 8.56 13.53
C ARG A 397 23.21 8.99 14.61
N ALA A 398 21.95 9.14 14.24
CA ALA A 398 20.88 9.46 15.16
C ALA A 398 19.57 8.86 14.61
N LEU A 399 18.72 8.40 15.52
CA LEU A 399 17.34 8.03 15.23
C LEU A 399 16.46 9.28 15.36
N LEU A 400 15.44 9.36 14.52
CA LEU A 400 14.40 10.38 14.61
C LEU A 400 13.18 9.74 15.29
N GLU A 401 13.22 9.71 16.60
CA GLU A 401 12.18 9.16 17.45
C GLU A 401 11.05 10.19 17.63
N VAL A 402 10.10 10.17 16.71
CA VAL A 402 8.97 11.12 16.69
C VAL A 402 7.62 10.44 16.52
N ILE A 403 7.63 9.11 16.39
CA ILE A 403 6.42 8.30 16.22
C ILE A 403 5.94 7.84 17.59
N PRO A 404 4.63 7.98 17.91
CA PRO A 404 4.06 7.46 19.14
C PRO A 404 3.97 5.93 19.10
N LEU A 405 3.70 5.32 20.26
CA LEU A 405 3.30 3.90 20.36
C LEU A 405 1.81 3.75 20.70
N ASP A 406 1.04 4.82 20.52
CA ASP A 406 -0.40 4.85 20.77
C ASP A 406 -1.18 4.48 19.49
N ALA A 407 -1.54 3.21 19.40
CA ALA A 407 -2.30 2.67 18.27
C ALA A 407 -3.76 3.23 18.20
N SER A 408 -4.28 3.82 19.28
CA SER A 408 -5.63 4.40 19.29
C SER A 408 -5.78 5.67 18.44
N LEU A 409 -4.67 6.25 18.01
CA LEU A 409 -4.64 7.41 17.11
C LEU A 409 -5.15 7.10 15.70
N VAL A 410 -5.02 5.86 15.24
CA VAL A 410 -5.48 5.41 13.92
C VAL A 410 -6.99 5.41 13.86
N LYS A 411 -7.56 6.06 12.83
CA LYS A 411 -9.00 6.25 12.65
C LYS A 411 -9.57 5.55 11.41
N GLY A 412 -8.72 5.07 10.53
CA GLY A 412 -9.12 4.32 9.36
C GLY A 412 -8.20 3.15 9.08
N SER A 413 -8.73 2.07 8.54
CA SER A 413 -7.97 0.89 8.14
C SER A 413 -8.68 0.15 7.01
N HIS A 414 -8.01 -0.82 6.42
CA HIS A 414 -8.52 -1.63 5.32
C HIS A 414 -7.96 -3.06 5.43
N GLY A 415 -8.31 -3.94 4.50
CA GLY A 415 -7.83 -5.33 4.49
C GLY A 415 -8.94 -6.37 4.37
N ARG A 416 -10.14 -6.06 4.86
CA ARG A 416 -11.32 -6.92 4.79
C ARG A 416 -11.85 -7.01 3.36
N ASP A 417 -12.38 -8.16 2.99
CA ASP A 417 -13.06 -8.37 1.69
C ASP A 417 -14.59 -8.28 1.80
N ASN A 418 -15.12 -8.41 3.00
CA ASN A 418 -16.55 -8.23 3.29
C ASN A 418 -16.79 -6.80 3.81
N VAL A 419 -16.95 -5.87 2.85
CA VAL A 419 -17.19 -4.45 3.11
C VAL A 419 -18.47 -3.99 2.41
N PRO A 420 -19.15 -2.93 2.92
CA PRO A 420 -20.30 -2.33 2.25
C PRO A 420 -19.97 -1.91 0.82
N VAL A 421 -20.97 -1.91 -0.07
CA VAL A 421 -20.79 -1.55 -1.49
C VAL A 421 -20.19 -0.14 -1.66
N ASP A 422 -20.52 0.79 -0.76
CA ASP A 422 -20.03 2.16 -0.79
C ASP A 422 -18.54 2.26 -0.37
N GLU A 423 -18.01 1.23 0.27
CA GLU A 423 -16.59 1.09 0.65
C GLU A 423 -15.82 0.16 -0.30
N GLN A 424 -16.47 -0.42 -1.31
CA GLN A 424 -15.78 -1.24 -2.30
C GLN A 424 -14.92 -0.40 -3.25
N PRO A 425 -13.82 -0.97 -3.79
CA PRO A 425 -13.05 -0.35 -4.85
C PRO A 425 -13.91 -0.14 -6.09
N ILE A 426 -13.50 0.83 -6.90
CA ILE A 426 -14.19 1.19 -8.13
C ILE A 426 -13.28 1.10 -9.34
N LEU A 427 -13.89 0.80 -10.49
CA LEU A 427 -13.30 0.98 -11.80
C LEU A 427 -14.26 1.82 -12.65
N VAL A 428 -13.75 2.93 -13.19
CA VAL A 428 -14.51 3.83 -14.07
C VAL A 428 -13.86 3.85 -15.44
N THR A 429 -14.67 3.62 -16.47
CA THR A 429 -14.24 3.70 -17.87
C THR A 429 -15.13 4.68 -18.62
N GLN A 430 -14.56 5.42 -19.57
CA GLN A 430 -15.31 6.30 -20.48
C GLN A 430 -15.40 5.72 -21.89
N GLY A 431 -16.23 6.33 -22.72
CA GLY A 431 -16.40 5.99 -24.13
C GLY A 431 -17.73 5.30 -24.45
N SER A 432 -17.97 5.09 -25.74
CA SER A 432 -19.22 4.54 -26.28
C SER A 432 -19.37 3.02 -26.10
N VAL A 433 -18.25 2.32 -25.86
CA VAL A 433 -18.27 0.86 -25.66
C VAL A 433 -18.74 0.59 -24.25
N LYS A 434 -19.85 -0.15 -24.14
CA LYS A 434 -20.34 -0.63 -22.83
C LYS A 434 -19.76 -2.01 -22.54
N TYR A 435 -19.26 -2.15 -21.35
CA TYR A 435 -18.70 -3.39 -20.81
C TYR A 435 -19.62 -4.00 -19.76
N ASP A 436 -19.52 -5.30 -19.55
CA ASP A 436 -20.14 -5.91 -18.37
C ASP A 436 -19.53 -5.35 -17.09
N VAL A 437 -20.32 -5.20 -16.05
CA VAL A 437 -19.80 -4.74 -14.74
C VAL A 437 -18.86 -5.82 -14.19
N ILE A 438 -17.65 -5.42 -13.81
CA ILE A 438 -16.72 -6.32 -13.13
C ILE A 438 -17.19 -6.56 -11.69
N SER A 439 -16.93 -7.74 -11.17
CA SER A 439 -17.31 -8.16 -9.82
C SER A 439 -16.13 -8.60 -8.95
N ARG A 440 -14.98 -8.88 -9.58
CA ARG A 440 -13.77 -9.41 -8.94
C ARG A 440 -12.51 -8.66 -9.38
N PRO A 441 -11.49 -8.61 -8.53
CA PRO A 441 -10.26 -7.86 -8.80
C PRO A 441 -9.49 -8.38 -10.03
N GLU A 442 -9.53 -9.69 -10.31
CA GLU A 442 -8.83 -10.30 -11.46
C GLU A 442 -9.39 -9.80 -12.81
N GLU A 443 -10.66 -9.40 -12.85
CA GLU A 443 -11.34 -8.90 -14.06
C GLU A 443 -10.85 -7.51 -14.48
N VAL A 444 -10.15 -6.79 -13.59
CA VAL A 444 -9.51 -5.49 -13.90
C VAL A 444 -8.47 -5.64 -15.02
N ALA A 445 -7.66 -6.71 -14.96
CA ALA A 445 -6.66 -7.00 -15.99
C ALA A 445 -7.29 -7.08 -17.40
N ASP A 446 -8.36 -7.85 -17.52
CA ASP A 446 -9.05 -8.03 -18.80
C ASP A 446 -9.69 -6.72 -19.27
N ARG A 447 -10.23 -5.92 -18.35
CA ARG A 447 -10.82 -4.62 -18.69
C ARG A 447 -9.78 -3.64 -19.20
N ILE A 448 -8.59 -3.57 -18.58
CA ILE A 448 -7.49 -2.73 -19.09
C ILE A 448 -7.06 -3.20 -20.47
N MET A 449 -6.88 -4.51 -20.65
CA MET A 449 -6.50 -5.07 -21.95
C MET A 449 -7.54 -4.82 -23.04
N GLN A 450 -8.84 -4.97 -22.74
CA GLN A 450 -9.94 -4.66 -23.66
C GLN A 450 -9.90 -3.20 -24.11
N ARG A 451 -9.68 -2.25 -23.19
CA ARG A 451 -9.58 -0.82 -23.51
C ARG A 451 -8.40 -0.53 -24.43
N VAL A 452 -7.23 -1.08 -24.13
CA VAL A 452 -6.04 -0.93 -24.99
C VAL A 452 -6.27 -1.53 -26.38
N LEU A 453 -6.96 -2.66 -26.48
CA LEU A 453 -7.24 -3.33 -27.74
C LEU A 453 -8.40 -2.70 -28.55
N GLY A 454 -9.13 -1.74 -27.96
CA GLY A 454 -10.30 -1.10 -28.59
C GLY A 454 -11.49 -2.05 -28.78
N ARG A 455 -11.67 -2.98 -27.84
CA ARG A 455 -12.68 -4.04 -27.88
C ARG A 455 -13.69 -3.87 -26.76
#